data_2edb6ee420c1b7de4472a7f18710b928
#
_entry.id   2edb6ee420c1b7de4472a7f18710b928
#
_cell.length_a   1.000
_cell.length_b   1.000
_cell.length_c   1.000
_cell.angle_alpha   90.00
_cell.angle_beta   90.00
_cell.angle_gamma   90.00
#
_symmetry.space_group_name_H-M   'P 1'
#
loop_
_entity.id
_entity.type
_entity.pdbx_description
1 polymer ?
#
loop_
_entity_poly.entity_id
_entity_poly.type
_entity_poly.pdbx_seq_one_letter_code
_entity_poly.pdbx_strand_id
1 'polypeptide(L)'
;MKIHAQSTAALTQLGKLIEEIPVAMFANLDGEGTLVSRPMSPLEMDVNGALWFFTDVHSSKVEQLQNVNLSFANPARASYVSLSGHGELETDQAHIRQLWSPFAKPWFPDGPDSPDLALLKFVPDTAEYWDAPHSKMVRMAAMAASVVAGRPVGLGDHDTLTGLSGKTMAG
;
A
#
# COMPACT_ATOMS: atom_id res chain seq x y z
N MET A 1 10.31 -2.09 4.08
CA MET A 1 9.91 -0.71 3.67
C MET A 1 10.40 0.27 4.72
N LYS A 2 10.89 1.45 4.32
CA LYS A 2 11.21 2.56 5.22
C LYS A 2 9.99 3.49 5.33
N ILE A 3 9.60 3.88 6.54
CA ILE A 3 8.50 4.84 6.76
C ILE A 3 9.09 6.11 7.36
N HIS A 4 8.89 7.24 6.69
CA HIS A 4 9.30 8.56 7.18
C HIS A 4 8.30 9.10 8.21
N ALA A 5 8.70 10.09 8.99
CA ALA A 5 7.79 10.79 9.89
C ALA A 5 6.66 11.43 9.08
N GLN A 6 5.42 11.09 9.40
CA GLN A 6 4.27 11.47 8.61
C GLN A 6 3.73 12.85 9.00
N SER A 7 3.19 13.57 8.02
CA SER A 7 2.67 14.93 8.18
C SER A 7 1.33 15.00 8.93
N THR A 8 0.57 13.90 8.98
CA THR A 8 -0.74 13.84 9.65
C THR A 8 -0.91 12.62 10.53
N ALA A 9 -1.86 12.68 11.47
CA ALA A 9 -2.20 11.54 12.33
C ALA A 9 -2.76 10.35 11.53
N ALA A 10 -3.54 10.60 10.48
CA ALA A 10 -4.11 9.57 9.60
C ALA A 10 -3.00 8.82 8.85
N LEU A 11 -2.03 9.53 8.26
CA LEU A 11 -0.88 8.93 7.60
C LEU A 11 0.03 8.18 8.59
N THR A 12 0.17 8.68 9.82
CA THR A 12 0.91 7.98 10.87
C THR A 12 0.25 6.65 11.22
N GLN A 13 -1.08 6.63 11.32
CA GLN A 13 -1.84 5.39 11.55
C GLN A 13 -1.71 4.43 10.38
N LEU A 14 -1.86 4.92 9.14
CA LEU A 14 -1.64 4.11 7.94
C LEU A 14 -0.26 3.46 7.94
N GLY A 15 0.79 4.23 8.20
CA GLY A 15 2.15 3.70 8.28
C GLY A 15 2.27 2.53 9.26
N LYS A 16 1.70 2.65 10.48
CA LYS A 16 1.70 1.57 11.48
C LYS A 16 0.97 0.31 11.04
N LEU A 17 -0.10 0.45 10.27
CA LEU A 17 -0.88 -0.68 9.77
C LEU A 17 -0.13 -1.50 8.72
N ILE A 18 0.71 -0.84 7.89
CA ILE A 18 1.38 -1.48 6.75
C ILE A 18 2.87 -1.76 6.97
N GLU A 19 3.53 -1.22 8.01
CA GLU A 19 4.98 -1.29 8.21
C GLU A 19 5.56 -2.71 8.22
N GLU A 20 4.80 -3.68 8.75
CA GLU A 20 5.22 -5.08 8.85
C GLU A 20 4.80 -5.94 7.67
N ILE A 21 4.16 -5.36 6.66
CA ILE A 21 3.66 -6.10 5.49
C ILE A 21 4.58 -5.80 4.29
N PRO A 22 5.46 -6.75 3.92
CA PRO A 22 6.55 -6.48 2.96
C PRO A 22 6.07 -6.41 1.50
N VAL A 23 4.86 -6.88 1.20
CA VAL A 23 4.32 -6.98 -0.16
C VAL A 23 2.89 -6.48 -0.18
N ALA A 24 2.57 -5.62 -1.13
CA ALA A 24 1.22 -5.22 -1.48
C ALA A 24 0.78 -5.88 -2.79
N MET A 25 -0.51 -6.17 -2.93
CA MET A 25 -1.10 -6.46 -4.24
C MET A 25 -1.49 -5.14 -4.89
N PHE A 26 -0.77 -4.79 -5.96
CA PHE A 26 -1.03 -3.61 -6.78
C PHE A 26 -2.04 -3.98 -7.86
N ALA A 27 -3.20 -3.36 -7.85
CA ALA A 27 -4.28 -3.58 -8.81
C ALA A 27 -4.59 -2.30 -9.58
N ASN A 28 -4.67 -2.41 -10.91
CA ASN A 28 -5.07 -1.33 -11.80
C ASN A 28 -5.74 -1.91 -13.07
N LEU A 29 -6.24 -1.05 -13.92
CA LEU A 29 -6.68 -1.45 -15.26
C LEU A 29 -5.47 -1.54 -16.19
N ASP A 30 -5.48 -2.50 -17.11
CA ASP A 30 -4.54 -2.54 -18.23
C ASP A 30 -5.04 -1.67 -19.41
N GLY A 31 -4.27 -1.65 -20.52
CA GLY A 31 -4.62 -0.87 -21.71
C GLY A 31 -5.94 -1.30 -22.38
N GLU A 32 -6.42 -2.52 -22.09
CA GLU A 32 -7.69 -3.07 -22.59
C GLU A 32 -8.87 -2.85 -21.61
N GLY A 33 -8.60 -2.25 -20.44
CA GLY A 33 -9.60 -2.02 -19.40
C GLY A 33 -9.87 -3.22 -18.51
N THR A 34 -9.02 -4.26 -18.56
CA THR A 34 -9.12 -5.41 -17.67
C THR A 34 -8.47 -5.11 -16.34
N LEU A 35 -9.14 -5.47 -15.23
CA LEU A 35 -8.57 -5.35 -13.90
C LEU A 35 -7.50 -6.42 -13.69
N VAL A 36 -6.27 -5.98 -13.47
CA VAL A 36 -5.11 -6.84 -13.23
C VAL A 36 -4.49 -6.56 -11.87
N SER A 37 -3.92 -7.58 -11.23
CA SER A 37 -3.28 -7.45 -9.92
C SER A 37 -1.95 -8.20 -9.90
N ARG A 38 -0.96 -7.62 -9.20
CA ARG A 38 0.39 -8.19 -9.09
C ARG A 38 1.05 -7.82 -7.76
N PRO A 39 1.91 -8.68 -7.20
CA PRO A 39 2.65 -8.36 -5.99
C PRO A 39 3.73 -7.31 -6.27
N MET A 40 3.82 -6.31 -5.40
CA MET A 40 4.87 -5.29 -5.43
C MET A 40 5.38 -5.00 -4.01
N SER A 41 6.69 -4.86 -3.86
CA SER A 41 7.32 -4.53 -2.58
C SER A 41 7.52 -3.02 -2.47
N PRO A 42 6.86 -2.33 -1.54
CA PRO A 42 7.10 -0.91 -1.33
C PRO A 42 8.51 -0.70 -0.76
N LEU A 43 9.20 0.31 -1.29
CA LEU A 43 10.55 0.71 -0.90
C LEU A 43 10.49 1.62 0.32
N GLU A 44 9.67 2.67 0.20
CA GLU A 44 9.43 3.62 1.29
C GLU A 44 8.02 4.20 1.25
N MET A 45 7.61 4.77 2.38
CA MET A 45 6.48 5.69 2.52
C MET A 45 7.06 7.05 2.86
N ASP A 46 6.89 8.03 1.99
CA ASP A 46 7.42 9.37 2.18
C ASP A 46 6.64 10.19 3.22
N VAL A 47 7.08 11.41 3.51
CA VAL A 47 6.47 12.28 4.53
C VAL A 47 5.02 12.69 4.24
N ASN A 48 4.60 12.57 2.98
CA ASN A 48 3.25 12.88 2.50
C ASN A 48 2.39 11.63 2.32
N GLY A 49 2.89 10.46 2.70
CA GLY A 49 2.18 9.20 2.65
C GLY A 49 2.26 8.48 1.31
N ALA A 50 2.96 9.00 0.31
CA ALA A 50 3.13 8.30 -0.94
C ALA A 50 4.02 7.07 -0.77
N LEU A 51 3.65 5.98 -1.44
CA LEU A 51 4.38 4.71 -1.45
C LEU A 51 5.17 4.58 -2.76
N TRP A 52 6.45 4.25 -2.63
CA TRP A 52 7.38 4.17 -3.75
C TRP A 52 7.75 2.75 -4.08
N PHE A 53 7.80 2.42 -5.37
CA PHE A 53 8.10 1.09 -5.89
C PHE A 53 9.06 1.19 -7.08
N PHE A 54 9.91 0.17 -7.28
CA PHE A 54 10.59 0.01 -8.56
C PHE A 54 9.62 -0.55 -9.62
N THR A 55 9.76 -0.03 -10.84
CA THR A 55 9.01 -0.50 -12.00
C THR A 55 9.86 -0.40 -13.26
N ASP A 56 9.48 -1.15 -14.28
CA ASP A 56 9.94 -0.98 -15.64
C ASP A 56 9.02 0.00 -16.36
N VAL A 57 9.59 0.99 -17.07
CA VAL A 57 8.85 2.01 -17.83
C VAL A 57 7.98 1.42 -18.94
N HIS A 58 8.35 0.24 -19.46
CA HIS A 58 7.62 -0.47 -20.51
C HIS A 58 6.57 -1.45 -19.98
N SER A 59 6.43 -1.54 -18.67
CA SER A 59 5.45 -2.44 -18.06
C SER A 59 4.02 -1.95 -18.28
N SER A 60 3.11 -2.83 -18.65
CA SER A 60 1.67 -2.52 -18.82
C SER A 60 1.02 -1.93 -17.56
N LYS A 61 1.62 -2.12 -16.37
CA LYS A 61 1.10 -1.51 -15.13
C LYS A 61 1.19 0.01 -15.09
N VAL A 62 2.06 0.63 -15.91
CA VAL A 62 2.20 2.10 -15.95
C VAL A 62 1.28 2.76 -16.97
N GLU A 63 0.50 1.99 -17.74
CA GLU A 63 -0.40 2.52 -18.76
C GLU A 63 -1.64 3.22 -18.19
N GLN A 64 -2.18 2.71 -17.07
CA GLN A 64 -3.41 3.19 -16.43
C GLN A 64 -3.19 3.40 -14.93
N LEU A 65 -2.65 4.56 -14.57
CA LEU A 65 -2.30 4.90 -13.19
C LEU A 65 -3.32 5.81 -12.47
N GLN A 66 -4.43 6.17 -13.13
CA GLN A 66 -5.44 7.07 -12.53
C GLN A 66 -6.26 6.40 -11.43
N ASN A 67 -6.50 5.09 -11.56
CA ASN A 67 -7.25 4.32 -10.58
C ASN A 67 -6.44 3.10 -10.19
N VAL A 68 -5.82 3.18 -9.02
CA VAL A 68 -4.96 2.14 -8.46
C VAL A 68 -5.45 1.75 -7.09
N ASN A 69 -5.42 0.45 -6.80
CA ASN A 69 -5.62 -0.06 -5.44
C ASN A 69 -4.37 -0.83 -4.99
N LEU A 70 -3.95 -0.58 -3.76
CA LEU A 70 -2.96 -1.39 -3.05
C LEU A 70 -3.63 -2.13 -1.90
N SER A 71 -3.56 -3.45 -1.92
CA SER A 71 -4.06 -4.28 -0.82
C SER A 71 -2.90 -4.89 -0.05
N PHE A 72 -2.88 -4.66 1.25
CA PHE A 72 -1.94 -5.26 2.21
C PHE A 72 -2.67 -6.27 3.07
N ALA A 73 -2.06 -7.41 3.33
CA ALA A 73 -2.65 -8.46 4.16
C ALA A 73 -1.62 -9.05 5.13
N ASN A 74 -1.96 -9.09 6.40
CA ASN A 74 -1.26 -9.83 7.43
C ASN A 74 -2.21 -10.84 8.09
N PRO A 75 -2.38 -12.05 7.51
CA PRO A 75 -3.30 -13.06 8.03
C PRO A 75 -2.96 -13.51 9.45
N ALA A 76 -1.69 -13.47 9.85
CA ALA A 76 -1.27 -13.88 11.19
C ALA A 76 -1.83 -12.93 12.27
N ARG A 77 -1.98 -11.65 11.93
CA ARG A 77 -2.57 -10.63 12.80
C ARG A 77 -4.04 -10.38 12.50
N ALA A 78 -4.60 -10.97 11.45
CA ALA A 78 -5.92 -10.65 10.90
C ALA A 78 -6.07 -9.15 10.63
N SER A 79 -5.03 -8.53 10.08
CA SER A 79 -4.97 -7.13 9.71
C SER A 79 -4.92 -7.02 8.18
N TYR A 80 -5.78 -6.20 7.63
CA TYR A 80 -5.92 -5.97 6.19
C TYR A 80 -6.08 -4.49 5.93
N VAL A 81 -5.45 -3.99 4.87
CA VAL A 81 -5.55 -2.58 4.47
C VAL A 81 -5.74 -2.50 2.97
N SER A 82 -6.70 -1.70 2.53
CA SER A 82 -6.96 -1.39 1.13
C SER A 82 -6.80 0.10 0.91
N LEU A 83 -5.86 0.49 0.05
CA LEU A 83 -5.61 1.88 -0.32
C LEU A 83 -6.10 2.11 -1.74
N SER A 84 -6.95 3.11 -1.92
CA SER A 84 -7.32 3.60 -3.25
C SER A 84 -6.64 4.93 -3.52
N GLY A 85 -6.16 5.11 -4.74
CA GLY A 85 -5.41 6.30 -5.13
C GLY A 85 -5.01 6.26 -6.58
N HIS A 86 -3.94 6.98 -6.89
CA HIS A 86 -3.39 7.05 -8.24
C HIS A 86 -1.87 6.90 -8.23
N GLY A 87 -1.31 6.57 -9.38
CA GLY A 87 0.13 6.44 -9.57
C GLY A 87 0.70 7.57 -10.41
N GLU A 88 1.96 7.85 -10.18
CA GLU A 88 2.81 8.75 -10.95
C GLU A 88 4.12 8.04 -11.28
N LEU A 89 4.62 8.21 -12.51
CA LEU A 89 5.91 7.65 -12.90
C LEU A 89 7.00 8.70 -12.72
N GLU A 90 8.11 8.32 -12.10
CA GLU A 90 9.28 9.17 -11.90
C GLU A 90 10.54 8.47 -12.41
N THR A 91 11.35 9.20 -13.17
CA THR A 91 12.61 8.70 -13.76
C THR A 91 13.85 9.44 -13.23
N ASP A 92 13.74 10.12 -12.08
CA ASP A 92 14.88 10.78 -11.45
C ASP A 92 15.92 9.75 -11.00
N GLN A 93 17.06 9.76 -11.68
CA GLN A 93 18.18 8.86 -11.42
C GLN A 93 18.78 9.03 -10.01
N ALA A 94 18.75 10.24 -9.45
CA ALA A 94 19.26 10.47 -8.10
C ALA A 94 18.37 9.77 -7.06
N HIS A 95 17.06 9.87 -7.24
CA HIS A 95 16.09 9.22 -6.36
C HIS A 95 16.11 7.68 -6.53
N ILE A 96 16.20 7.18 -7.77
CA ILE A 96 16.37 5.74 -8.05
C ILE A 96 17.59 5.18 -7.31
N ARG A 97 18.76 5.84 -7.43
CA ARG A 97 19.99 5.41 -6.75
C ARG A 97 19.87 5.47 -5.23
N GLN A 98 19.18 6.47 -4.69
CA GLN A 98 18.92 6.61 -3.25
C GLN A 98 18.12 5.44 -2.68
N LEU A 99 17.11 4.96 -3.42
CA LEU A 99 16.24 3.86 -3.02
C LEU A 99 16.81 2.49 -3.40
N TRP A 100 17.85 2.46 -4.26
CA TRP A 100 18.41 1.20 -4.74
C TRP A 100 18.99 0.34 -3.61
N SER A 101 18.71 -0.96 -3.71
CA SER A 101 19.36 -1.97 -2.89
C SER A 101 19.66 -3.22 -3.72
N PRO A 102 20.67 -4.02 -3.33
CA PRO A 102 21.01 -5.28 -4.04
C PRO A 102 19.85 -6.28 -4.13
N PHE A 103 18.85 -6.17 -3.26
CA PHE A 103 17.65 -7.01 -3.31
C PHE A 103 16.79 -6.77 -4.55
N ALA A 104 16.92 -5.62 -5.24
CA ALA A 104 16.22 -5.33 -6.48
C ALA A 104 16.86 -6.00 -7.71
N LYS A 105 18.14 -6.43 -7.60
CA LYS A 105 18.93 -6.97 -8.71
C LYS A 105 18.32 -8.16 -9.44
N PRO A 106 17.60 -9.10 -8.81
CA PRO A 106 16.93 -10.20 -9.52
C PRO A 106 15.92 -9.76 -10.57
N TRP A 107 15.27 -8.58 -10.37
CA TRP A 107 14.29 -8.01 -11.29
C TRP A 107 14.88 -6.95 -12.21
N PHE A 108 15.97 -6.32 -11.78
CA PHE A 108 16.68 -5.25 -12.51
C PHE A 108 18.18 -5.57 -12.56
N PRO A 109 18.62 -6.53 -13.38
CA PRO A 109 19.99 -7.03 -13.39
C PRO A 109 21.01 -5.96 -13.79
N ASP A 110 20.60 -4.97 -14.62
CA ASP A 110 21.45 -3.88 -15.10
C ASP A 110 21.70 -2.80 -14.01
N GLY A 111 21.04 -2.94 -12.85
CA GLY A 111 21.27 -2.06 -11.71
C GLY A 111 20.50 -0.74 -11.78
N PRO A 112 20.86 0.22 -10.88
CA PRO A 112 20.14 1.48 -10.76
C PRO A 112 20.30 2.43 -11.95
N ASP A 113 21.24 2.17 -12.83
CA ASP A 113 21.51 3.00 -14.01
C ASP A 113 20.82 2.47 -15.28
N SER A 114 19.99 1.41 -15.15
CA SER A 114 19.19 0.91 -16.27
C SER A 114 18.25 1.98 -16.80
N PRO A 115 18.22 2.22 -18.14
CA PRO A 115 17.30 3.18 -18.74
C PRO A 115 15.83 2.78 -18.61
N ASP A 116 15.55 1.51 -18.38
CA ASP A 116 14.20 0.98 -18.26
C ASP A 116 13.68 1.02 -16.82
N LEU A 117 14.56 1.31 -15.83
CA LEU A 117 14.17 1.39 -14.43
C LEU A 117 13.56 2.76 -14.11
N ALA A 118 12.40 2.74 -13.47
CA ALA A 118 11.73 3.92 -12.95
C ALA A 118 11.20 3.68 -11.54
N LEU A 119 10.76 4.74 -10.90
CA LEU A 119 9.98 4.71 -9.68
C LEU A 119 8.50 4.90 -10.01
N LEU A 120 7.67 4.06 -9.45
CA LEU A 120 6.24 4.23 -9.40
C LEU A 120 5.89 4.80 -8.02
N LYS A 121 5.41 6.03 -8.00
CA LYS A 121 4.87 6.70 -6.83
C LYS A 121 3.37 6.48 -6.77
N PHE A 122 2.90 5.83 -5.72
CA PHE A 122 1.47 5.70 -5.44
C PHE A 122 1.07 6.75 -4.40
N VAL A 123 0.10 7.58 -4.74
CA VAL A 123 -0.48 8.61 -3.86
C VAL A 123 -1.83 8.10 -3.36
N PRO A 124 -1.98 7.82 -2.06
CA PRO A 124 -3.25 7.35 -1.50
C PRO A 124 -4.24 8.51 -1.35
N ASP A 125 -5.47 8.30 -1.81
CA ASP A 125 -6.60 9.21 -1.60
C ASP A 125 -7.43 8.78 -0.38
N THR A 126 -7.69 7.47 -0.27
CA THR A 126 -8.44 6.85 0.83
C THR A 126 -7.80 5.54 1.27
N ALA A 127 -8.01 5.19 2.52
CA ALA A 127 -7.63 3.90 3.08
C ALA A 127 -8.79 3.30 3.86
N GLU A 128 -9.09 2.04 3.61
CA GLU A 128 -9.95 1.21 4.44
C GLU A 128 -9.09 0.16 5.15
N TYR A 129 -9.35 -0.09 6.40
CA TYR A 129 -8.62 -1.10 7.14
C TYR A 129 -9.52 -1.95 8.03
N TRP A 130 -9.12 -3.18 8.22
CA TRP A 130 -9.70 -4.16 9.14
C TRP A 130 -8.56 -4.65 10.02
N ASP A 131 -8.57 -4.27 11.27
CA ASP A 131 -7.53 -4.65 12.24
C ASP A 131 -8.16 -5.36 13.43
N ALA A 132 -7.91 -6.66 13.51
CA ALA A 132 -8.44 -7.48 14.59
C ALA A 132 -7.53 -7.41 15.83
N PRO A 133 -8.07 -7.68 17.04
CA PRO A 133 -7.24 -7.77 18.23
C PRO A 133 -6.07 -8.75 18.04
N HIS A 134 -4.86 -8.32 18.36
CA HIS A 134 -3.63 -9.11 18.12
C HIS A 134 -3.55 -10.42 18.91
N SER A 135 -4.28 -10.56 20.01
CA SER A 135 -4.31 -11.78 20.81
C SER A 135 -5.28 -12.82 20.27
N LYS A 136 -4.77 -14.04 19.98
CA LYS A 136 -5.63 -15.17 19.57
C LYS A 136 -6.74 -15.48 20.60
N MET A 137 -6.45 -15.34 21.90
CA MET A 137 -7.43 -15.54 22.97
C MET A 137 -8.54 -14.49 22.93
N VAL A 138 -8.18 -13.21 22.72
CA VAL A 138 -9.16 -12.12 22.60
C VAL A 138 -10.04 -12.33 21.37
N ARG A 139 -9.46 -12.70 20.22
CA ARG A 139 -10.24 -13.02 19.00
C ARG A 139 -11.20 -14.20 19.22
N MET A 140 -10.76 -15.26 19.89
CA MET A 140 -11.64 -16.42 20.21
C MET A 140 -12.77 -16.01 21.15
N ALA A 141 -12.50 -15.22 22.18
CA ALA A 141 -13.51 -14.72 23.09
C ALA A 141 -14.51 -13.79 22.38
N ALA A 142 -14.03 -12.89 21.53
CA ALA A 142 -14.85 -12.01 20.69
C ALA A 142 -15.74 -12.80 19.71
N MET A 143 -15.19 -13.85 19.10
CA MET A 143 -15.95 -14.74 18.23
C MET A 143 -17.07 -15.46 18.99
N ALA A 144 -16.79 -16.03 20.16
CA ALA A 144 -17.78 -16.67 20.99
C ALA A 144 -18.88 -15.69 21.42
N ALA A 145 -18.50 -14.48 21.85
CA ALA A 145 -19.44 -13.42 22.20
C ALA A 145 -20.32 -13.01 21.00
N SER A 146 -19.74 -12.92 19.80
CA SER A 146 -20.45 -12.58 18.57
C SER A 146 -21.50 -13.64 18.20
N VAL A 147 -21.17 -14.92 18.35
CA VAL A 147 -22.13 -16.04 18.11
C VAL A 147 -23.30 -15.94 19.06
N VAL A 148 -23.07 -15.70 20.36
CA VAL A 148 -24.12 -15.54 21.37
C VAL A 148 -24.98 -14.30 21.13
N ALA A 149 -24.33 -13.17 20.74
CA ALA A 149 -25.02 -11.90 20.51
C ALA A 149 -25.73 -11.81 19.16
N GLY A 150 -25.47 -12.73 18.22
CA GLY A 150 -26.00 -12.67 16.84
C GLY A 150 -25.51 -11.47 16.04
N ARG A 151 -24.42 -10.82 16.48
CA ARG A 151 -23.80 -9.64 15.82
C ARG A 151 -22.31 -9.58 16.16
N PRO A 152 -21.47 -8.89 15.35
CA PRO A 152 -20.06 -8.70 15.67
C PRO A 152 -19.86 -7.98 17.01
N VAL A 153 -19.03 -8.53 17.89
CA VAL A 153 -18.67 -7.95 19.18
C VAL A 153 -17.17 -8.08 19.38
N GLY A 154 -16.44 -6.95 19.39
CA GLY A 154 -15.01 -6.93 19.68
C GLY A 154 -14.13 -7.71 18.69
N LEU A 155 -14.60 -7.90 17.45
CA LEU A 155 -13.85 -8.62 16.40
C LEU A 155 -12.75 -7.78 15.75
N GLY A 156 -12.61 -6.52 16.11
CA GLY A 156 -11.61 -5.60 15.60
C GLY A 156 -12.21 -4.29 15.09
N ASP A 157 -11.33 -3.38 14.71
CA ASP A 157 -11.67 -2.09 14.16
C ASP A 157 -11.79 -2.19 12.64
N HIS A 158 -12.83 -1.56 12.10
CA HIS A 158 -12.96 -1.28 10.67
C HIS A 158 -13.27 0.21 10.53
N ASP A 159 -12.43 0.91 9.81
CA ASP A 159 -12.63 2.34 9.58
C ASP A 159 -12.04 2.78 8.24
N THR A 160 -12.38 3.99 7.83
CA THR A 160 -11.93 4.61 6.59
C THR A 160 -11.16 5.89 6.89
N LEU A 161 -9.93 5.97 6.42
CA LEU A 161 -9.13 7.19 6.45
C LEU A 161 -9.30 7.91 5.12
N THR A 162 -9.73 9.18 5.16
CA THR A 162 -9.95 10.02 3.98
C THR A 162 -9.03 11.25 3.99
N GLY A 163 -8.89 11.91 2.84
CA GLY A 163 -8.08 13.12 2.72
C GLY A 163 -6.57 12.88 2.86
N LEU A 164 -6.10 11.70 2.51
CA LEU A 164 -4.69 11.32 2.62
C LEU A 164 -3.81 12.10 1.66
N SER A 165 -4.31 12.44 0.46
CA SER A 165 -3.58 13.18 -0.58
C SER A 165 -3.57 14.70 -0.41
N GLY A 166 -4.18 15.24 0.65
CA GLY A 166 -4.33 16.69 0.85
C GLY A 166 -5.24 17.37 -0.17
N LYS A 167 -5.84 16.64 -1.10
CA LYS A 167 -6.89 17.14 -1.99
C LYS A 167 -8.19 17.27 -1.21
N THR A 168 -8.58 18.49 -0.84
CA THR A 168 -9.94 18.77 -0.39
C THR A 168 -10.89 18.44 -1.53
N MET A 169 -11.78 17.49 -1.34
CA MET A 169 -12.86 17.24 -2.30
C MET A 169 -13.71 18.54 -2.34
N ALA A 170 -13.59 19.27 -3.46
CA ALA A 170 -14.52 20.34 -3.76
C ALA A 170 -15.90 19.72 -3.97
N GLY A 171 -16.85 20.06 -3.11
CA GLY A 171 -18.23 19.62 -3.15
C GLY A 171 -18.98 20.15 -4.37
#